data_7cd74a5849a7217c3343e76c75905906
#
_entry.id   7cd74a5849a7217c3343e76c75905906
#
_cell.length_a   1.000
_cell.length_b   1.000
_cell.length_c   1.000
_cell.angle_alpha   90.00
_cell.angle_beta   90.00
_cell.angle_gamma   90.00
#
_symmetry.space_group_name_H-M   'P 1'
#
loop_
_entity.id
_entity.type
_entity.pdbx_description
1 polymer ?
#
loop_
_entity_poly.entity_id
_entity_poly.type
_entity_poly.pdbx_seq_one_letter_code
_entity_poly.pdbx_strand_id
1 'polypeptide(L)'
;NIFLPDLMAFESWSSDTNTVIYDKRIYETSSDSWDEEPSAQEAFKKFTSKHLRLAKDKNSAFITISVKHQSPFLAKQWTELVINKVNEFYREKDKERSEKAVSYLNQQIAMTSSSEIKQVLAELVQDETKKLTLIDANQFYVFEYIDPPAVMEKKSEPSRALICIIIAFLGGISSVLLV
;
A
#
# COMPACT_ATOMS: atom_id res chain seq x y z
N ASN A 1 2.27 -5.72 15.07
CA ASN A 1 1.54 -5.81 13.79
C ASN A 1 0.21 -5.06 13.86
N ILE A 2 0.29 -3.73 14.00
CA ILE A 2 -0.86 -2.82 14.27
C ILE A 2 -1.94 -2.90 13.17
N PHE A 3 -1.54 -3.24 11.94
CA PHE A 3 -2.43 -3.27 10.77
C PHE A 3 -3.38 -4.48 10.73
N LEU A 4 -2.98 -5.62 11.25
CA LEU A 4 -3.76 -6.86 11.13
C LEU A 4 -5.08 -6.83 11.91
N PRO A 5 -5.14 -6.37 13.18
CA PRO A 5 -6.39 -6.20 13.89
C PRO A 5 -7.35 -5.21 13.23
N ASP A 6 -6.84 -4.06 12.78
CA ASP A 6 -7.64 -3.04 12.08
C ASP A 6 -8.28 -3.58 10.80
N LEU A 7 -7.60 -4.49 10.11
CA LEU A 7 -8.09 -5.10 8.88
C LEU A 7 -9.03 -6.27 9.14
N MET A 8 -8.67 -7.18 10.07
CA MET A 8 -9.33 -8.49 10.18
C MET A 8 -10.40 -8.54 11.26
N ALA A 9 -10.22 -7.82 12.37
CA ALA A 9 -11.11 -7.81 13.51
C ALA A 9 -11.91 -6.51 13.69
N PHE A 10 -11.85 -5.59 12.70
CA PHE A 10 -12.57 -4.34 12.75
C PHE A 10 -14.09 -4.56 12.84
N GLU A 11 -14.74 -4.02 13.85
CA GLU A 11 -16.19 -4.03 14.04
C GLU A 11 -16.80 -2.65 13.72
N SER A 12 -16.32 -1.60 14.36
CA SER A 12 -16.81 -0.24 14.18
C SER A 12 -15.77 0.82 14.52
N TRP A 13 -16.08 2.07 14.20
CA TRP A 13 -15.29 3.24 14.53
C TRP A 13 -16.16 4.34 15.12
N SER A 14 -15.73 4.88 16.26
CA SER A 14 -16.37 6.04 16.90
C SER A 14 -15.73 7.33 16.39
N SER A 15 -16.54 8.20 15.77
CA SER A 15 -16.07 9.50 15.27
C SER A 15 -15.74 10.47 16.40
N ASP A 16 -16.43 10.38 17.53
CA ASP A 16 -16.33 11.33 18.64
C ASP A 16 -15.04 11.16 19.43
N THR A 17 -14.62 9.91 19.59
CA THR A 17 -13.40 9.55 20.34
C THR A 17 -12.25 9.14 19.44
N ASN A 18 -12.49 9.04 18.12
CA ASN A 18 -11.56 8.48 17.12
C ASN A 18 -10.99 7.12 17.53
N THR A 19 -11.82 6.27 18.14
CA THR A 19 -11.42 4.93 18.59
C THR A 19 -11.97 3.87 17.66
N VAL A 20 -11.16 2.84 17.43
CA VAL A 20 -11.53 1.61 16.72
C VAL A 20 -12.04 0.61 17.73
N ILE A 21 -13.15 -0.04 17.42
CA ILE A 21 -13.75 -1.12 18.18
C ILE A 21 -13.54 -2.40 17.40
N TYR A 22 -13.01 -3.42 18.06
CA TYR A 22 -12.73 -4.73 17.47
C TYR A 22 -13.77 -5.76 17.91
N ASP A 23 -14.05 -6.71 17.02
CA ASP A 23 -14.88 -7.86 17.37
C ASP A 23 -14.13 -8.78 18.35
N LYS A 24 -14.59 -8.78 19.60
CA LYS A 24 -13.98 -9.53 20.70
C LYS A 24 -14.01 -11.06 20.50
N ARG A 25 -14.85 -11.56 19.59
CA ARG A 25 -14.89 -12.98 19.22
C ARG A 25 -13.73 -13.39 18.34
N ILE A 26 -13.09 -12.41 17.69
CA ILE A 26 -12.00 -12.61 16.74
C ILE A 26 -10.68 -12.20 17.36
N TYR A 27 -10.67 -11.07 18.10
CA TYR A 27 -9.46 -10.48 18.64
C TYR A 27 -9.71 -9.82 19.98
N GLU A 28 -8.95 -10.24 21.00
CA GLU A 28 -8.99 -9.67 22.36
C GLU A 28 -7.87 -8.64 22.52
N THR A 29 -8.28 -7.37 22.61
CA THR A 29 -7.35 -6.22 22.67
C THR A 29 -6.51 -6.21 23.95
N SER A 30 -7.07 -6.70 25.08
CA SER A 30 -6.39 -6.65 26.38
C SER A 30 -5.20 -7.61 26.47
N SER A 31 -5.25 -8.71 25.74
CA SER A 31 -4.21 -9.75 25.71
C SER A 31 -3.44 -9.81 24.38
N ASP A 32 -3.78 -8.94 23.41
CA ASP A 32 -3.23 -8.97 22.03
C ASP A 32 -3.30 -10.40 21.44
N SER A 33 -4.45 -11.07 21.62
CA SER A 33 -4.62 -12.46 21.22
C SER A 33 -5.77 -12.65 20.23
N TRP A 34 -5.57 -13.57 19.29
CA TRP A 34 -6.55 -13.99 18.30
C TRP A 34 -7.23 -15.28 18.76
N ASP A 35 -8.51 -15.44 18.48
CA ASP A 35 -9.18 -16.74 18.58
C ASP A 35 -8.61 -17.69 17.52
N GLU A 36 -8.55 -17.21 16.26
CA GLU A 36 -7.84 -17.84 15.16
C GLU A 36 -7.05 -16.76 14.41
N GLU A 37 -5.70 -16.86 14.42
CA GLU A 37 -4.86 -15.86 13.76
C GLU A 37 -5.02 -15.94 12.25
N PRO A 38 -5.47 -14.84 11.60
CA PRO A 38 -5.67 -14.84 10.16
C PRO A 38 -4.36 -14.96 9.40
N SER A 39 -4.37 -15.75 8.34
CA SER A 39 -3.19 -15.90 7.48
C SER A 39 -2.88 -14.60 6.71
N ALA A 40 -1.60 -14.43 6.36
CA ALA A 40 -1.17 -13.31 5.51
C ALA A 40 -1.90 -13.27 4.16
N GLN A 41 -2.26 -14.43 3.62
CA GLN A 41 -3.00 -14.55 2.35
C GLN A 41 -4.44 -14.06 2.49
N GLU A 42 -5.12 -14.38 3.58
CA GLU A 42 -6.48 -13.89 3.86
C GLU A 42 -6.50 -12.39 4.08
N ALA A 43 -5.56 -11.87 4.86
CA ALA A 43 -5.38 -10.44 5.06
C ALA A 43 -5.13 -9.70 3.74
N PHE A 44 -4.22 -10.21 2.91
CA PHE A 44 -3.94 -9.66 1.59
C PHE A 44 -5.19 -9.66 0.69
N LYS A 45 -5.91 -10.78 0.62
CA LYS A 45 -7.14 -10.90 -0.16
C LYS A 45 -8.22 -9.92 0.32
N LYS A 46 -8.42 -9.80 1.63
CA LYS A 46 -9.39 -8.86 2.21
C LYS A 46 -9.02 -7.42 1.90
N PHE A 47 -7.75 -7.05 2.12
CA PHE A 47 -7.26 -5.70 1.86
C PHE A 47 -7.42 -5.30 0.39
N THR A 48 -6.91 -6.11 -0.54
CA THR A 48 -6.93 -5.80 -1.96
C THR A 48 -8.33 -5.79 -2.56
N SER A 49 -9.24 -6.65 -2.08
CA SER A 49 -10.60 -6.74 -2.63
C SER A 49 -11.57 -5.69 -2.06
N LYS A 50 -11.41 -5.31 -0.77
CA LYS A 50 -12.39 -4.46 -0.07
C LYS A 50 -11.91 -3.04 0.17
N HIS A 51 -10.62 -2.85 0.36
CA HIS A 51 -10.08 -1.58 0.82
C HIS A 51 -9.24 -0.85 -0.23
N LEU A 52 -8.38 -1.56 -0.99
CA LEU A 52 -7.46 -0.95 -1.93
C LEU A 52 -8.09 -0.77 -3.31
N ARG A 53 -7.92 0.42 -3.88
CA ARG A 53 -8.23 0.71 -5.28
C ARG A 53 -7.04 1.39 -5.94
N LEU A 54 -6.67 0.89 -7.10
CA LEU A 54 -5.62 1.44 -7.95
C LEU A 54 -6.26 1.87 -9.27
N ALA A 55 -6.02 3.10 -9.66
CA ALA A 55 -6.44 3.62 -10.96
C ALA A 55 -5.25 4.27 -11.65
N LYS A 56 -5.00 3.89 -12.91
CA LYS A 56 -4.00 4.53 -13.76
C LYS A 56 -4.73 5.47 -14.70
N ASP A 57 -4.30 6.72 -14.74
CA ASP A 57 -4.78 7.66 -15.75
C ASP A 57 -4.32 7.20 -17.13
N LYS A 58 -5.23 7.25 -18.12
CA LYS A 58 -4.95 6.82 -19.49
C LYS A 58 -4.09 7.82 -20.26
N ASN A 59 -4.13 9.08 -19.85
CA ASN A 59 -3.47 10.18 -20.58
C ASN A 59 -2.20 10.68 -19.88
N SER A 60 -1.94 10.21 -18.68
CA SER A 60 -0.76 10.58 -17.89
C SER A 60 -0.09 9.34 -17.29
N ALA A 61 1.12 9.52 -16.77
CA ALA A 61 1.81 8.46 -16.03
C ALA A 61 1.33 8.34 -14.57
N PHE A 62 0.32 9.10 -14.15
CA PHE A 62 -0.14 9.16 -12.77
C PHE A 62 -0.91 7.91 -12.36
N ILE A 63 -0.64 7.47 -11.14
CA ILE A 63 -1.33 6.36 -10.50
C ILE A 63 -2.06 6.93 -9.27
N THR A 64 -3.36 6.74 -9.23
CA THR A 64 -4.17 7.07 -8.05
C THR A 64 -4.29 5.84 -7.17
N ILE A 65 -3.81 5.95 -5.94
CA ILE A 65 -3.96 4.93 -4.90
C ILE A 65 -5.02 5.44 -3.93
N SER A 66 -6.08 4.67 -3.74
CA SER A 66 -7.17 5.00 -2.83
C SER A 66 -7.41 3.86 -1.86
N VAL A 67 -7.51 4.18 -0.59
CA VAL A 67 -7.88 3.21 0.45
C VAL A 67 -9.24 3.61 1.03
N LYS A 68 -10.16 2.66 1.12
CA LYS A 68 -11.47 2.83 1.74
C LYS A 68 -11.49 2.21 3.11
N HIS A 69 -11.88 3.00 4.11
CA HIS A 69 -12.13 2.54 5.47
C HIS A 69 -13.23 3.40 6.13
N GLN A 70 -13.89 2.88 7.17
CA GLN A 70 -14.88 3.67 7.91
C GLN A 70 -14.20 4.81 8.70
N SER A 71 -13.03 4.56 9.27
CA SER A 71 -12.19 5.59 9.86
C SER A 71 -11.36 6.29 8.76
N PRO A 72 -11.51 7.61 8.57
CA PRO A 72 -10.70 8.37 7.61
C PRO A 72 -9.24 8.43 8.02
N PHE A 73 -8.94 8.30 9.32
CA PHE A 73 -7.58 8.27 9.86
C PHE A 73 -6.86 6.97 9.47
N LEU A 74 -7.54 5.81 9.62
CA LEU A 74 -7.00 4.54 9.16
C LEU A 74 -6.86 4.49 7.63
N ALA A 75 -7.80 5.06 6.89
CA ALA A 75 -7.69 5.14 5.43
C ALA A 75 -6.44 5.90 5.01
N LYS A 76 -6.15 7.04 5.64
CA LYS A 76 -4.92 7.80 5.42
C LYS A 76 -3.69 6.98 5.78
N GLN A 77 -3.64 6.45 7.01
CA GLN A 77 -2.51 5.67 7.51
C GLN A 77 -2.19 4.46 6.62
N TRP A 78 -3.21 3.74 6.15
CA TRP A 78 -3.02 2.61 5.26
C TRP A 78 -2.54 3.02 3.87
N THR A 79 -2.98 4.17 3.37
CA THR A 79 -2.47 4.70 2.10
C THR A 79 -0.98 5.02 2.21
N GLU A 80 -0.57 5.71 3.27
CA GLU A 80 0.84 6.01 3.55
C GLU A 80 1.67 4.73 3.73
N LEU A 81 1.13 3.75 4.48
CA LEU A 81 1.79 2.46 4.70
C LEU A 81 2.05 1.72 3.39
N VAL A 82 1.07 1.65 2.49
CA VAL A 82 1.21 0.99 1.18
C VAL A 82 2.32 1.64 0.37
N ILE A 83 2.30 2.98 0.26
CA ILE A 83 3.28 3.70 -0.56
C ILE A 83 4.69 3.56 0.04
N ASN A 84 4.82 3.70 1.37
CA ASN A 84 6.09 3.56 2.06
C ASN A 84 6.65 2.14 1.91
N LYS A 85 5.81 1.11 2.06
CA LYS A 85 6.25 -0.29 1.91
C LYS A 85 6.62 -0.66 0.48
N VAL A 86 5.96 -0.09 -0.53
CA VAL A 86 6.37 -0.28 -1.93
C VAL A 86 7.71 0.39 -2.20
N ASN A 87 7.89 1.65 -1.76
CA ASN A 87 9.15 2.37 -1.90
C ASN A 87 10.31 1.64 -1.18
N GLU A 88 10.11 1.20 0.06
CA GLU A 88 11.07 0.44 0.86
C GLU A 88 11.46 -0.87 0.14
N PHE A 89 10.46 -1.67 -0.27
CA PHE A 89 10.70 -2.97 -0.92
C PHE A 89 11.54 -2.85 -2.19
N TYR A 90 11.19 -1.92 -3.09
CA TYR A 90 11.94 -1.77 -4.33
C TYR A 90 13.31 -1.14 -4.12
N ARG A 91 13.44 -0.20 -3.18
CA ARG A 91 14.73 0.37 -2.79
C ARG A 91 15.68 -0.69 -2.26
N GLU A 92 15.23 -1.53 -1.32
CA GLU A 92 16.04 -2.62 -0.77
C GLU A 92 16.43 -3.65 -1.83
N LYS A 93 15.47 -4.04 -2.68
CA LYS A 93 15.71 -4.99 -3.76
C LYS A 93 16.75 -4.48 -4.77
N ASP A 94 16.65 -3.22 -5.18
CA ASP A 94 17.59 -2.65 -6.14
C ASP A 94 18.94 -2.37 -5.50
N LYS A 95 18.99 -2.01 -4.20
CA LYS A 95 20.23 -1.90 -3.42
C LYS A 95 20.95 -3.24 -3.37
N GLU A 96 20.27 -4.31 -2.94
CA GLU A 96 20.85 -5.66 -2.89
C GLU A 96 21.38 -6.11 -4.27
N ARG A 97 20.65 -5.80 -5.34
CA ARG A 97 21.08 -6.12 -6.71
C ARG A 97 22.35 -5.38 -7.11
N SER A 98 22.44 -4.08 -6.83
CA SER A 98 23.63 -3.28 -7.16
C SER A 98 24.82 -3.65 -6.28
N GLU A 99 24.63 -3.96 -4.99
CA GLU A 99 25.70 -4.46 -4.10
C GLU A 99 26.28 -5.81 -4.62
N LYS A 100 25.41 -6.73 -5.04
CA LYS A 100 25.83 -7.99 -5.66
C LYS A 100 26.59 -7.75 -6.96
N ALA A 101 26.15 -6.79 -7.79
CA ALA A 101 26.85 -6.45 -9.02
C ALA A 101 28.24 -5.87 -8.76
N VAL A 102 28.38 -4.95 -7.80
CA VAL A 102 29.68 -4.39 -7.39
C VAL A 102 30.61 -5.49 -6.87
N SER A 103 30.10 -6.38 -6.01
CA SER A 103 30.88 -7.50 -5.49
C SER A 103 31.39 -8.42 -6.60
N TYR A 104 30.50 -8.80 -7.53
CA TYR A 104 30.85 -9.64 -8.67
C TYR A 104 31.90 -8.97 -9.58
N LEU A 105 31.70 -7.69 -9.93
CA LEU A 105 32.59 -6.93 -10.78
C LEU A 105 33.99 -6.81 -10.15
N ASN A 106 34.10 -6.55 -8.85
CA ASN A 106 35.36 -6.51 -8.13
C ASN A 106 36.08 -7.88 -8.16
N GLN A 107 35.35 -8.97 -8.03
CA GLN A 107 35.91 -10.30 -8.17
C GLN A 107 36.45 -10.55 -9.58
N GLN A 108 35.75 -10.11 -10.63
CA GLN A 108 36.22 -10.22 -12.03
C GLN A 108 37.48 -9.37 -12.29
N ILE A 109 37.54 -8.17 -11.70
CA ILE A 109 38.76 -7.33 -11.77
C ILE A 109 39.97 -8.06 -11.18
N ALA A 110 39.80 -8.75 -10.03
CA ALA A 110 40.87 -9.49 -9.39
C ALA A 110 41.35 -10.70 -10.21
N MET A 111 40.45 -11.35 -10.97
CA MET A 111 40.72 -12.54 -11.78
C MET A 111 41.29 -12.19 -13.16
N THR A 112 41.06 -11.00 -13.68
CA THR A 112 41.47 -10.59 -15.02
C THR A 112 42.93 -10.13 -15.06
N SER A 113 43.65 -10.54 -16.09
CA SER A 113 45.03 -10.08 -16.34
C SER A 113 45.14 -8.94 -17.35
N SER A 114 44.08 -8.75 -18.21
CA SER A 114 44.04 -7.67 -19.20
C SER A 114 43.75 -6.31 -18.56
N SER A 115 44.60 -5.35 -18.85
CA SER A 115 44.53 -3.98 -18.37
C SER A 115 43.29 -3.27 -18.92
N GLU A 116 42.97 -3.50 -20.19
CA GLU A 116 41.79 -2.92 -20.88
C GLU A 116 40.50 -3.41 -20.27
N ILE A 117 40.38 -4.71 -19.98
CA ILE A 117 39.20 -5.30 -19.36
C ILE A 117 39.06 -4.80 -17.92
N LYS A 118 40.14 -4.68 -17.15
CA LYS A 118 40.12 -4.09 -15.80
C LYS A 118 39.54 -2.67 -15.81
N GLN A 119 39.93 -1.86 -16.79
CA GLN A 119 39.41 -0.51 -16.90
C GLN A 119 37.89 -0.49 -17.15
N VAL A 120 37.40 -1.29 -18.10
CA VAL A 120 35.99 -1.40 -18.37
C VAL A 120 35.21 -1.88 -17.14
N LEU A 121 35.72 -2.89 -16.44
CA LEU A 121 35.07 -3.38 -15.22
C LEU A 121 35.05 -2.32 -14.10
N ALA A 122 36.14 -1.52 -13.97
CA ALA A 122 36.20 -0.43 -13.00
C ALA A 122 35.16 0.69 -13.31
N GLU A 123 34.94 1.00 -14.60
CA GLU A 123 33.89 1.93 -15.03
C GLU A 123 32.49 1.39 -14.65
N LEU A 124 32.23 0.10 -14.85
CA LEU A 124 30.98 -0.54 -14.43
C LEU A 124 30.78 -0.52 -12.91
N VAL A 125 31.84 -0.74 -12.12
CA VAL A 125 31.81 -0.59 -10.65
C VAL A 125 31.46 0.84 -10.26
N GLN A 126 32.05 1.83 -10.94
CA GLN A 126 31.76 3.23 -10.68
C GLN A 126 30.27 3.56 -10.97
N ASP A 127 29.71 3.03 -12.05
CA ASP A 127 28.31 3.27 -12.40
C ASP A 127 27.34 2.61 -11.43
N GLU A 128 27.60 1.36 -11.01
CA GLU A 128 26.80 0.71 -9.96
C GLU A 128 26.94 1.41 -8.60
N THR A 129 28.13 1.95 -8.28
CA THR A 129 28.32 2.72 -7.03
C THR A 129 27.57 4.05 -7.05
N LYS A 130 27.55 4.77 -8.19
CA LYS A 130 26.71 5.96 -8.37
C LYS A 130 25.23 5.63 -8.17
N LYS A 131 24.77 4.50 -8.73
CA LYS A 131 23.40 4.03 -8.58
C LYS A 131 23.06 3.73 -7.13
N LEU A 132 23.95 3.05 -6.38
CA LEU A 132 23.79 2.83 -4.94
C LEU A 132 23.64 4.15 -4.18
N THR A 133 24.48 5.13 -4.49
CA THR A 133 24.41 6.46 -3.88
C THR A 133 23.05 7.14 -4.12
N LEU A 134 22.50 7.02 -5.34
CA LEU A 134 21.19 7.57 -5.68
C LEU A 134 20.04 6.82 -4.99
N ILE A 135 20.17 5.49 -4.83
CA ILE A 135 19.20 4.67 -4.09
C ILE A 135 19.13 5.09 -2.62
N ASP A 136 20.29 5.31 -1.99
CA ASP A 136 20.35 5.72 -0.58
C ASP A 136 19.95 7.19 -0.37
N ALA A 137 20.19 8.06 -1.36
CA ALA A 137 19.82 9.48 -1.29
C ALA A 137 18.33 9.77 -1.46
N ASN A 138 17.58 8.88 -2.13
CA ASN A 138 16.17 9.11 -2.43
C ASN A 138 15.25 8.50 -1.38
N GLN A 139 14.50 9.37 -0.68
CA GLN A 139 13.46 8.94 0.25
C GLN A 139 12.27 8.33 -0.49
N PHE A 140 11.85 8.91 -1.62
CA PHE A 140 10.81 8.42 -2.50
C PHE A 140 11.46 7.73 -3.70
N TYR A 141 11.40 6.41 -3.74
CA TYR A 141 12.16 5.63 -4.73
C TYR A 141 11.34 5.28 -5.98
N VAL A 142 10.14 4.76 -5.80
CA VAL A 142 9.22 4.37 -6.88
C VAL A 142 8.10 5.37 -7.05
N PHE A 143 7.50 5.79 -5.93
CA PHE A 143 6.39 6.73 -5.89
C PHE A 143 6.73 7.96 -5.08
N GLU A 144 6.51 9.12 -5.69
CA GLU A 144 6.51 10.42 -5.04
C GLU A 144 5.08 10.95 -4.99
N TYR A 145 4.72 11.64 -3.91
CA TYR A 145 3.41 12.24 -3.78
C TYR A 145 3.28 13.48 -4.67
N ILE A 146 2.29 13.48 -5.54
CA ILE A 146 1.79 14.71 -6.19
C ILE A 146 0.75 15.34 -5.26
N ASP A 147 -0.14 14.50 -4.70
CA ASP A 147 -1.15 14.87 -3.73
C ASP A 147 -1.05 13.89 -2.54
N PRO A 148 -0.55 14.35 -1.38
CA PRO A 148 -0.35 13.47 -0.23
C PRO A 148 -1.68 13.01 0.37
N PRO A 149 -1.73 11.82 0.97
CA PRO A 149 -2.94 11.31 1.61
C PRO A 149 -3.44 12.25 2.70
N ALA A 150 -4.71 12.64 2.61
CA ALA A 150 -5.37 13.50 3.57
C ALA A 150 -6.51 12.77 4.29
N VAL A 151 -6.83 13.23 5.50
CA VAL A 151 -8.02 12.78 6.23
C VAL A 151 -9.24 13.42 5.58
N MET A 152 -10.12 12.59 4.99
CA MET A 152 -11.30 13.08 4.28
C MET A 152 -12.39 13.51 5.26
N GLU A 153 -12.85 14.76 5.15
CA GLU A 153 -13.93 15.32 5.98
C GLU A 153 -15.32 14.77 5.59
N LYS A 154 -15.49 14.47 4.30
CA LYS A 154 -16.78 14.00 3.77
C LYS A 154 -16.75 12.52 3.45
N LYS A 155 -17.83 11.82 3.83
CA LYS A 155 -18.02 10.40 3.46
C LYS A 155 -18.14 10.25 1.95
N SER A 156 -17.36 9.35 1.36
CA SER A 156 -17.41 9.02 -0.06
C SER A 156 -18.53 8.03 -0.40
N GLU A 157 -18.88 7.15 0.55
CA GLU A 157 -19.93 6.12 0.38
C GLU A 157 -20.68 5.89 1.70
N PRO A 158 -21.93 5.40 1.65
CA PRO A 158 -22.80 5.31 0.48
C PRO A 158 -23.32 6.68 0.03
N SER A 159 -23.55 6.86 -1.29
CA SER A 159 -24.16 8.10 -1.78
C SER A 159 -25.65 8.13 -1.38
N ARG A 160 -26.03 9.09 -0.55
CA ARG A 160 -27.41 9.22 -0.04
C ARG A 160 -28.42 9.37 -1.18
N ALA A 161 -28.06 10.09 -2.24
CA ALA A 161 -28.89 10.27 -3.43
C ALA A 161 -29.19 8.93 -4.11
N LEU A 162 -28.20 8.05 -4.26
CA LEU A 162 -28.38 6.73 -4.88
C LEU A 162 -29.31 5.83 -4.05
N ILE A 163 -29.20 5.88 -2.73
CA ILE A 163 -30.11 5.14 -1.82
C ILE A 163 -31.54 5.64 -1.99
N CYS A 164 -31.76 6.95 -2.00
CA CYS A 164 -33.11 7.53 -2.20
C CYS A 164 -33.68 7.12 -3.55
N ILE A 165 -32.91 7.14 -4.63
CA ILE A 165 -33.37 6.72 -5.96
C ILE A 165 -33.75 5.24 -5.97
N ILE A 166 -32.96 4.37 -5.38
CA ILE A 166 -33.25 2.92 -5.30
C ILE A 166 -34.54 2.68 -4.51
N ILE A 167 -34.70 3.33 -3.36
CA ILE A 167 -35.94 3.19 -2.52
C ILE A 167 -37.15 3.69 -3.27
N ALA A 168 -37.10 4.83 -3.93
CA ALA A 168 -38.17 5.38 -4.73
C ALA A 168 -38.54 4.44 -5.89
N PHE A 169 -37.55 3.87 -6.57
CA PHE A 169 -37.76 2.94 -7.68
C PHE A 169 -38.42 1.63 -7.21
N LEU A 170 -37.90 1.03 -6.13
CA LEU A 170 -38.48 -0.19 -5.54
C LEU A 170 -39.89 0.04 -5.01
N GLY A 171 -40.14 1.19 -4.34
CA GLY A 171 -41.44 1.57 -3.85
C GLY A 171 -42.48 1.79 -4.99
N GLY A 172 -42.03 2.42 -6.08
CA GLY A 172 -42.85 2.59 -7.29
C GLY A 172 -43.24 1.27 -7.94
N ILE A 173 -42.31 0.34 -8.11
CA ILE A 173 -42.59 -1.00 -8.66
C ILE A 173 -43.57 -1.77 -7.74
N SER A 174 -43.32 -1.74 -6.43
CA SER A 174 -44.22 -2.42 -5.48
C SER A 174 -45.64 -1.86 -5.51
N SER A 175 -45.79 -0.55 -5.67
CA SER A 175 -47.12 0.10 -5.79
C SER A 175 -47.87 -0.35 -7.03
N VAL A 176 -47.20 -0.52 -8.17
CA VAL A 176 -47.80 -0.99 -9.43
C VAL A 176 -48.21 -2.46 -9.36
N LEU A 177 -47.49 -3.30 -8.62
CA LEU A 177 -47.78 -4.73 -8.48
C LEU A 177 -48.89 -5.01 -7.49
N LEU A 178 -49.27 -4.05 -6.60
CA LEU A 178 -50.31 -4.17 -5.61
C LEU A 178 -51.68 -3.59 -6.07
N VAL A 179 -51.70 -2.96 -7.22
CA VAL A 179 -52.93 -2.48 -7.89
C VAL A 179 -53.33 -3.47 -8.99
#